data_ad478522da1476059f0746e344b05abd
#
_entry.id   ad478522da1476059f0746e344b05abd
#
_cell.length_a   1.000
_cell.length_b   1.000
_cell.length_c   1.000
_cell.angle_alpha   90.00
_cell.angle_beta   90.00
_cell.angle_gamma   90.00
#
_symmetry.space_group_name_H-M   'P 1'
#
loop_
_entity.id
_entity.type
_entity.pdbx_description
1 polymer ?
#
loop_
_entity_poly.entity_id
_entity_poly.type
_entity_poly.pdbx_seq_one_letter_code
_entity_poly.pdbx_strand_id
1 'polypeptide(L)'
;MGQLKNHQWETAAQVFVATGNKTEAYRQAGYSTNMSDKAISTKVQRVFNHGLVLGRVAELQAEQAKLHAVTIESLTAQLREDRQLAYSVKNPSAAVSAVMGMARLHGLDKQVLSADPINPPSLINIAIIDNTAKRLNG
;
A
#
# COMPACT_ATOMS: atom_id res chain seq x y z
N MET A 1 -3.42 6.18 -21.44
CA MET A 1 -2.49 6.55 -22.51
C MET A 1 -1.48 5.44 -22.72
N GLY A 2 -1.02 5.17 -23.89
CA GLY A 2 0.06 4.23 -24.15
C GLY A 2 1.42 4.93 -24.20
N GLN A 3 2.42 4.21 -24.72
CA GLN A 3 3.76 4.75 -24.92
C GLN A 3 3.75 6.06 -25.73
N LEU A 4 4.64 6.97 -25.37
CA LEU A 4 4.80 8.23 -26.08
C LEU A 4 5.43 8.00 -27.47
N LYS A 5 4.96 8.74 -28.46
CA LYS A 5 5.52 8.70 -29.82
C LYS A 5 6.99 9.13 -29.85
N ASN A 6 7.39 10.02 -28.97
CA ASN A 6 8.78 10.45 -28.83
C ASN A 6 9.53 9.45 -27.95
N HIS A 7 10.39 8.67 -28.57
CA HIS A 7 11.16 7.62 -27.88
C HIS A 7 12.05 8.16 -26.74
N GLN A 8 12.64 9.33 -26.91
CA GLN A 8 13.46 9.95 -25.85
C GLN A 8 12.62 10.33 -24.64
N TRP A 9 11.40 10.83 -24.84
CA TRP A 9 10.49 11.15 -23.74
C TRP A 9 10.00 9.90 -23.03
N GLU A 10 9.70 8.84 -23.77
CA GLU A 10 9.29 7.55 -23.20
C GLU A 10 10.41 6.95 -22.37
N THR A 11 11.63 6.90 -22.90
CA THR A 11 12.79 6.39 -22.18
C THR A 11 13.08 7.23 -20.92
N ALA A 12 13.03 8.56 -21.03
CA ALA A 12 13.22 9.44 -19.87
C ALA A 12 12.17 9.18 -18.78
N ALA A 13 10.91 9.02 -19.16
CA ALA A 13 9.85 8.71 -18.20
C ALA A 13 10.07 7.36 -17.51
N GLN A 14 10.39 6.31 -18.27
CA GLN A 14 10.63 4.97 -17.74
C GLN A 14 11.83 4.93 -16.80
N VAL A 15 12.96 5.50 -17.20
CA VAL A 15 14.17 5.54 -16.37
C VAL A 15 13.95 6.38 -15.11
N PHE A 16 13.23 7.48 -15.21
CA PHE A 16 12.90 8.30 -14.04
C PHE A 16 12.04 7.53 -13.02
N VAL A 17 11.04 6.83 -13.49
CA VAL A 17 10.19 6.04 -12.59
C VAL A 17 10.97 4.90 -11.92
N ALA A 18 11.93 4.30 -12.64
CA ALA A 18 12.78 3.25 -12.10
C ALA A 18 13.84 3.74 -11.10
N THR A 19 14.43 4.91 -11.35
CA THR A 19 15.62 5.39 -10.60
C THR A 19 15.34 6.56 -9.65
N GLY A 20 14.25 7.31 -9.88
CA GLY A 20 13.97 8.56 -9.16
C GLY A 20 14.86 9.73 -9.55
N ASN A 21 15.79 9.56 -10.51
CA ASN A 21 16.78 10.56 -10.86
C ASN A 21 16.53 11.13 -12.28
N LYS A 22 16.06 12.38 -12.34
CA LYS A 22 15.75 13.06 -13.58
C LYS A 22 16.97 13.27 -14.49
N THR A 23 18.11 13.58 -13.91
CA THR A 23 19.36 13.82 -14.67
C THR A 23 19.85 12.53 -15.30
N GLU A 24 19.82 11.43 -14.58
CA GLU A 24 20.18 10.12 -15.11
C GLU A 24 19.19 9.68 -16.20
N ALA A 25 17.91 9.89 -15.99
CA ALA A 25 16.88 9.61 -17.00
C ALA A 25 17.11 10.43 -18.31
N TYR A 26 17.49 11.68 -18.17
CA TYR A 26 17.85 12.53 -19.29
C TYR A 26 19.06 11.98 -20.08
N ARG A 27 20.10 11.55 -19.38
CA ARG A 27 21.29 10.94 -19.99
C ARG A 27 20.95 9.65 -20.75
N GLN A 28 20.25 8.75 -20.10
CA GLN A 28 19.89 7.45 -20.67
C GLN A 28 18.90 7.57 -21.83
N ALA A 29 18.12 8.63 -21.89
CA ALA A 29 17.25 8.93 -23.02
C ALA A 29 18.00 9.38 -24.28
N GLY A 30 19.32 9.52 -24.23
CA GLY A 30 20.16 9.86 -25.36
C GLY A 30 20.26 11.35 -25.66
N TYR A 31 19.95 12.19 -24.68
CA TYR A 31 20.16 13.64 -24.85
C TYR A 31 21.62 14.01 -24.66
N SER A 32 22.06 15.04 -25.39
CA SER A 32 23.43 15.56 -25.30
C SER A 32 23.71 16.11 -23.89
N THR A 33 24.87 15.72 -23.35
CA THR A 33 25.38 16.20 -22.04
C THR A 33 26.65 17.07 -22.22
N ASN A 34 27.03 17.40 -23.45
CA ASN A 34 28.17 18.26 -23.76
C ASN A 34 27.87 19.74 -23.51
N MET A 35 27.52 20.06 -22.25
CA MET A 35 27.25 21.44 -21.85
C MET A 35 27.44 21.59 -20.34
N SER A 36 27.35 22.81 -19.83
CA SER A 36 27.48 23.07 -18.41
C SER A 36 26.37 22.39 -17.60
N ASP A 37 26.65 22.05 -16.34
CA ASP A 37 25.67 21.42 -15.43
C ASP A 37 24.40 22.25 -15.28
N LYS A 38 24.54 23.58 -15.28
CA LYS A 38 23.40 24.49 -15.24
C LYS A 38 22.50 24.36 -16.48
N ALA A 39 23.13 24.23 -17.66
CA ALA A 39 22.41 24.05 -18.92
C ALA A 39 21.71 22.69 -18.97
N ILE A 40 22.37 21.63 -18.50
CA ILE A 40 21.77 20.30 -18.36
C ILE A 40 20.55 20.37 -17.43
N SER A 41 20.69 20.96 -16.25
CA SER A 41 19.60 21.11 -15.29
C SER A 41 18.39 21.84 -15.89
N THR A 42 18.62 22.90 -16.64
CA THR A 42 17.54 23.65 -17.32
C THR A 42 16.83 22.79 -18.36
N LYS A 43 17.57 22.03 -19.17
CA LYS A 43 16.99 21.13 -20.18
C LYS A 43 16.25 19.95 -19.55
N VAL A 44 16.78 19.38 -18.50
CA VAL A 44 16.11 18.33 -17.70
C VAL A 44 14.76 18.82 -17.21
N GLN A 45 14.71 20.00 -16.58
CA GLN A 45 13.47 20.59 -16.13
C GLN A 45 12.46 20.82 -17.26
N ARG A 46 12.93 21.25 -18.42
CA ARG A 46 12.07 21.45 -19.58
C ARG A 46 11.43 20.16 -20.07
N VAL A 47 12.19 19.05 -20.12
CA VAL A 47 11.68 17.73 -20.51
C VAL A 47 10.66 17.24 -19.51
N PHE A 48 10.98 17.26 -18.22
CA PHE A 48 10.12 16.71 -17.16
C PHE A 48 8.93 17.60 -16.80
N ASN A 49 8.93 18.86 -17.18
CA ASN A 49 7.77 19.75 -17.05
C ASN A 49 6.83 19.70 -18.26
N HIS A 50 7.20 18.99 -19.31
CA HIS A 50 6.33 18.82 -20.46
C HIS A 50 5.11 17.96 -20.09
N GLY A 51 3.92 18.42 -20.46
CA GLY A 51 2.67 17.78 -20.06
C GLY A 51 2.55 16.29 -20.42
N LEU A 52 3.04 15.92 -21.62
CA LEU A 52 3.04 14.51 -22.05
C LEU A 52 3.98 13.64 -21.22
N VAL A 53 5.15 14.14 -20.84
CA VAL A 53 6.11 13.42 -20.00
C VAL A 53 5.55 13.28 -18.57
N LEU A 54 5.00 14.35 -18.01
CA LEU A 54 4.34 14.32 -16.69
C LEU A 54 3.19 13.30 -16.65
N GLY A 55 2.35 13.30 -17.68
CA GLY A 55 1.25 12.34 -17.78
C GLY A 55 1.75 10.90 -17.85
N ARG A 56 2.80 10.64 -18.64
CA ARG A 56 3.37 9.30 -18.75
C ARG A 56 4.05 8.83 -17.46
N VAL A 57 4.76 9.69 -16.79
CA VAL A 57 5.37 9.40 -15.47
C VAL A 57 4.28 9.02 -14.46
N ALA A 58 3.20 9.80 -14.39
CA ALA A 58 2.08 9.50 -13.48
C ALA A 58 1.43 8.14 -13.79
N GLU A 59 1.25 7.82 -15.06
CA GLU A 59 0.71 6.53 -15.52
C GLU A 59 1.61 5.37 -15.12
N LEU A 60 2.92 5.46 -15.40
CA LEU A 60 3.90 4.43 -15.02
C LEU A 60 4.00 4.25 -13.51
N GLN A 61 3.94 5.33 -12.73
CA GLN A 61 3.92 5.25 -11.27
C GLN A 61 2.66 4.55 -10.75
N ALA A 62 1.50 4.82 -11.37
CA ALA A 62 0.25 4.16 -11.02
C ALA A 62 0.29 2.66 -11.37
N GLU A 63 0.89 2.29 -12.50
CA GLU A 63 1.09 0.88 -12.88
C GLU A 63 2.00 0.15 -11.90
N GLN A 64 3.12 0.76 -11.50
CA GLN A 64 4.01 0.20 -10.48
C GLN A 64 3.32 0.06 -9.13
N ALA A 65 2.56 1.06 -8.71
CA ALA A 65 1.81 1.00 -7.47
C ALA A 65 0.82 -0.17 -7.45
N LYS A 66 0.17 -0.45 -8.59
CA LYS A 66 -0.70 -1.63 -8.71
C LYS A 66 0.05 -2.95 -8.60
N LEU A 67 1.23 -3.04 -9.24
CA LEU A 67 2.06 -4.25 -9.20
C LEU A 67 2.64 -4.53 -7.81
N HIS A 68 2.96 -3.49 -7.07
CA HIS A 68 3.53 -3.58 -5.73
C HIS A 68 2.50 -3.32 -4.61
N ALA A 69 1.22 -3.23 -4.95
CA ALA A 69 0.17 -2.99 -3.96
C ALA A 69 0.09 -4.16 -2.99
N VAL A 70 0.56 -3.90 -1.77
CA VAL A 70 0.33 -4.79 -0.65
C VAL A 70 -1.08 -4.53 -0.15
N THR A 71 -1.97 -5.49 -0.32
CA THR A 71 -3.36 -5.42 0.12
C THR A 71 -3.58 -6.27 1.36
N ILE A 72 -4.68 -6.04 2.05
CA ILE A 72 -5.10 -6.90 3.18
C ILE A 72 -5.24 -8.34 2.70
N GLU A 73 -5.78 -8.56 1.49
CA GLU A 73 -5.94 -9.88 0.90
C GLU A 73 -4.61 -10.58 0.66
N SER A 74 -3.63 -9.85 0.08
CA SER A 74 -2.30 -10.43 -0.19
C SER A 74 -1.55 -10.78 1.08
N LEU A 75 -1.59 -9.94 2.09
CA LEU A 75 -0.99 -10.21 3.40
C LEU A 75 -1.70 -11.35 4.13
N THR A 76 -3.03 -11.43 4.04
CA THR A 76 -3.79 -12.53 4.62
C THR A 76 -3.42 -13.86 3.97
N ALA A 77 -3.24 -13.88 2.64
CA ALA A 77 -2.79 -15.08 1.93
C ALA A 77 -1.40 -15.54 2.41
N GLN A 78 -0.45 -14.62 2.53
CA GLN A 78 0.88 -14.92 3.07
C GLN A 78 0.84 -15.45 4.49
N LEU A 79 0.06 -14.85 5.36
CA LEU A 79 -0.09 -15.29 6.75
C LEU A 79 -0.76 -16.68 6.85
N ARG A 80 -1.65 -17.03 5.92
CA ARG A 80 -2.20 -18.38 5.82
C ARG A 80 -1.12 -19.41 5.44
N GLU A 81 -0.26 -19.08 4.50
CA GLU A 81 0.87 -19.91 4.11
C GLU A 81 1.85 -20.09 5.28
N ASP A 82 2.19 -19.01 5.97
CA ASP A 82 3.06 -19.05 7.15
C ASP A 82 2.47 -19.92 8.26
N ARG A 83 1.15 -19.84 8.48
CA ARG A 83 0.46 -20.71 9.44
C ARG A 83 0.55 -22.18 9.04
N GLN A 84 0.36 -22.48 7.74
CA GLN A 84 0.50 -23.85 7.23
C GLN A 84 1.93 -24.39 7.43
N LEU A 85 2.93 -23.56 7.14
CA LEU A 85 4.33 -23.89 7.38
C LEU A 85 4.59 -24.14 8.86
N ALA A 86 4.06 -23.28 9.75
CA ALA A 86 4.19 -23.44 11.20
C ALA A 86 3.61 -24.77 11.70
N TYR A 87 2.49 -25.20 11.14
CA TYR A 87 1.92 -26.52 11.44
C TYR A 87 2.83 -27.67 10.94
N SER A 88 3.37 -27.55 9.74
CA SER A 88 4.24 -28.59 9.16
C SER A 88 5.53 -28.79 9.96
N VAL A 89 6.09 -27.71 10.51
CA VAL A 89 7.30 -27.76 11.36
C VAL A 89 6.98 -27.89 12.87
N LYS A 90 5.72 -28.10 13.22
CA LYS A 90 5.24 -28.26 14.59
C LYS A 90 5.62 -27.10 15.52
N ASN A 91 5.46 -25.87 15.03
CA ASN A 91 5.73 -24.66 15.76
C ASN A 91 4.40 -23.94 16.11
N PRO A 92 3.76 -24.26 17.24
CA PRO A 92 2.47 -23.67 17.62
C PRO A 92 2.56 -22.17 17.89
N SER A 93 3.69 -21.69 18.40
CA SER A 93 3.89 -20.27 18.67
C SER A 93 3.86 -19.45 17.37
N ALA A 94 4.53 -19.92 16.32
CA ALA A 94 4.49 -19.27 15.00
C ALA A 94 3.08 -19.32 14.38
N ALA A 95 2.36 -20.42 14.55
CA ALA A 95 0.98 -20.54 14.08
C ALA A 95 0.05 -19.52 14.75
N VAL A 96 0.16 -19.36 16.08
CA VAL A 96 -0.60 -18.35 16.84
C VAL A 96 -0.22 -16.94 16.39
N SER A 97 1.06 -16.66 16.18
CA SER A 97 1.53 -15.35 15.69
C SER A 97 0.94 -15.01 14.32
N ALA A 98 0.85 -15.98 13.42
CA ALA A 98 0.23 -15.79 12.10
C ALA A 98 -1.26 -15.47 12.22
N VAL A 99 -1.99 -16.17 13.07
CA VAL A 99 -3.43 -15.91 13.34
C VAL A 99 -3.63 -14.53 13.95
N MET A 100 -2.80 -14.14 14.92
CA MET A 100 -2.85 -12.79 15.52
C MET A 100 -2.52 -11.70 14.50
N GLY A 101 -1.57 -11.96 13.58
CA GLY A 101 -1.29 -11.07 12.47
C GLY A 101 -2.50 -10.86 11.54
N MET A 102 -3.21 -11.94 11.22
CA MET A 102 -4.46 -11.85 10.46
C MET A 102 -5.53 -11.05 11.21
N ALA A 103 -5.70 -11.28 12.48
CA ALA A 103 -6.65 -10.54 13.32
C ALA A 103 -6.36 -9.04 13.31
N ARG A 104 -5.09 -8.64 13.41
CA ARG A 104 -4.67 -7.22 13.34
C ARG A 104 -4.94 -6.60 11.99
N LEU A 105 -4.66 -7.31 10.90
CA LEU A 105 -4.96 -6.82 9.54
C LEU A 105 -6.44 -6.53 9.34
N HIS A 106 -7.30 -7.35 9.91
CA HIS A 106 -8.75 -7.20 9.80
C HIS A 106 -9.35 -6.34 10.92
N GLY A 107 -8.54 -5.79 11.82
CA GLY A 107 -8.98 -4.93 12.92
C GLY A 107 -9.75 -5.64 14.03
N LEU A 108 -9.69 -6.96 14.08
CA LEU A 108 -10.44 -7.76 15.06
C LEU A 108 -9.85 -7.71 16.48
N ASP A 109 -8.58 -7.38 16.61
CA ASP A 109 -7.89 -7.25 17.89
C ASP A 109 -8.29 -5.99 18.67
N LYS A 110 -8.91 -5.03 18.02
CA LYS A 110 -9.30 -3.74 18.62
C LYS A 110 -10.75 -3.71 19.13
N GLN A 111 -11.48 -4.77 18.93
CA GLN A 111 -12.92 -4.81 19.17
C GLN A 111 -13.33 -4.55 20.61
N VAL A 112 -12.48 -4.88 21.58
CA VAL A 112 -12.76 -4.74 23.02
C VAL A 112 -12.42 -3.34 23.54
N LEU A 113 -11.46 -2.66 22.91
CA LEU A 113 -10.92 -1.38 23.39
C LEU A 113 -11.57 -0.16 22.74
N SER A 114 -12.27 -0.34 21.63
CA SER A 114 -12.95 0.72 20.89
C SER A 114 -14.44 0.78 21.16
N ALA A 115 -14.92 0.12 22.20
CA ALA A 115 -16.29 0.33 22.66
C ALA A 115 -16.47 1.81 23.01
N ASP A 116 -17.24 2.49 22.19
CA ASP A 116 -17.60 3.88 22.42
C ASP A 116 -18.27 3.97 23.80
N PRO A 117 -17.74 4.75 24.74
CA PRO A 117 -18.35 4.89 26.04
C PRO A 117 -19.77 5.46 25.97
N ILE A 118 -20.14 6.07 24.85
CA ILE A 118 -21.48 6.63 24.61
C ILE A 118 -22.47 5.57 24.12
N ASN A 119 -21.96 4.45 23.59
CA ASN A 119 -22.79 3.37 23.07
C ASN A 119 -22.29 2.01 23.62
N PRO A 120 -22.52 1.75 24.91
CA PRO A 120 -22.17 0.46 25.48
C PRO A 120 -22.94 -0.66 24.74
N PRO A 121 -22.39 -1.88 24.67
CA PRO A 121 -23.03 -2.97 23.96
C PRO A 121 -24.45 -3.19 24.50
N SER A 122 -25.42 -2.72 23.77
CA SER A 122 -26.83 -2.72 24.16
C SER A 122 -27.37 -4.13 24.53
N LEU A 123 -26.79 -5.16 23.90
CA LEU A 123 -27.16 -6.54 24.16
C LEU A 123 -26.89 -6.99 25.60
N ILE A 124 -25.78 -6.57 26.18
CA ILE A 124 -25.43 -6.91 27.59
C ILE A 124 -26.36 -6.18 28.56
N ASN A 125 -26.68 -4.93 28.29
CA ASN A 125 -27.56 -4.11 29.10
C ASN A 125 -28.99 -4.67 29.11
N ILE A 126 -29.49 -5.07 27.95
CA ILE A 126 -30.82 -5.68 27.82
C ILE A 126 -30.91 -6.97 28.61
N ALA A 127 -29.93 -7.86 28.54
CA ALA A 127 -29.90 -9.11 29.31
C ALA A 127 -29.88 -8.86 30.80
N ILE A 128 -29.17 -7.88 31.33
CA ILE A 128 -29.12 -7.49 32.72
C ILE A 128 -30.48 -6.97 33.20
N ILE A 129 -31.11 -6.09 32.39
CA ILE A 129 -32.42 -5.51 32.70
C ILE A 129 -33.48 -6.61 32.79
N ASP A 130 -33.52 -7.55 31.85
CA ASP A 130 -34.47 -8.65 31.83
C ASP A 130 -34.36 -9.55 33.06
N ASN A 131 -33.14 -9.89 33.46
CA ASN A 131 -32.92 -10.69 34.64
C ASN A 131 -33.32 -9.97 35.93
N THR A 132 -33.13 -8.67 36.00
CA THR A 132 -33.52 -7.86 37.15
C THR A 132 -35.04 -7.74 37.22
N ALA A 133 -35.71 -7.52 36.14
CA ALA A 133 -37.16 -7.46 36.06
C ALA A 133 -37.82 -8.79 36.50
N LYS A 134 -37.29 -9.92 36.06
CA LYS A 134 -37.78 -11.25 36.45
C LYS A 134 -37.59 -11.53 37.93
N ARG A 135 -36.53 -11.03 38.56
CA ARG A 135 -36.32 -11.19 40.00
C ARG A 135 -37.23 -10.31 40.82
N LEU A 136 -37.60 -9.15 40.34
CA LEU A 136 -38.48 -8.22 41.06
C LEU A 136 -39.96 -8.61 40.99
N ASN A 137 -40.36 -9.35 39.95
CA ASN A 137 -41.73 -9.80 39.71
C ASN A 137 -41.98 -11.26 40.16
N GLY A 138 -40.96 -11.90 40.67
CA GLY A 138 -41.08 -13.23 41.28
C GLY A 138 -41.18 -13.14 42.80
#